data_9640d5fbc702b7afe3b1a8ec1606b8a3
#
_entry.id   9640d5fbc702b7afe3b1a8ec1606b8a3
#
_cell.length_a   1.000
_cell.length_b   1.000
_cell.length_c   1.000
_cell.angle_alpha   90.00
_cell.angle_beta   90.00
_cell.angle_gamma   90.00
#
_symmetry.space_group_name_H-M   'P 1'
#
loop_
_entity.id
_entity.type
_entity.pdbx_description
1 polymer ?
#
loop_
_entity_poly.entity_id
_entity_poly.type
_entity_poly.pdbx_seq_one_letter_code
_entity_poly.pdbx_strand_id
1 'polypeptide(L)'
;MSRRRGISFVWVVCGVAWLAAAPPVRAQDKPAGGAGAWSDAAEFGYVATAGNAQSTTLGFKNTLGRKWERSSIELQAGGVRASATTTTRTAVGPGPASFVVIEEKDTALSAENYFLNGRYDRTISGHAFWFGGGGWTRNRFAGVQNRYEAAGGIGTVWRDTDRTRFRTDYALSYTREDDVIQAPGVKDSFAGFRFSWKYEHKFGDTTTFGNELVVDENLDDTSDLRGNLVNSVAVSMSRRLALKVSLQSLYDHQPAFKEIPLLNAPPPGGVKTGTVLDQLDTLDTIFTASLVVSF
;
A
#
# COMPACT_ATOMS: atom_id res chain seq x y z
N MET A 1 -8.49 40.44 -26.47
CA MET A 1 -9.23 39.17 -26.60
C MET A 1 -8.28 38.04 -26.26
N SER A 2 -8.26 37.65 -24.99
CA SER A 2 -7.37 36.63 -24.45
C SER A 2 -8.05 35.27 -24.52
N ARG A 3 -7.58 34.37 -25.40
CA ARG A 3 -7.97 32.95 -25.40
C ARG A 3 -7.10 32.21 -24.39
N ARG A 4 -7.68 31.92 -23.22
CA ARG A 4 -7.14 30.91 -22.30
C ARG A 4 -7.22 29.54 -22.96
N ARG A 5 -6.09 28.96 -23.32
CA ARG A 5 -5.99 27.54 -23.66
C ARG A 5 -5.94 26.76 -22.36
N GLY A 6 -7.03 26.05 -22.08
CA GLY A 6 -7.09 25.10 -20.99
C GLY A 6 -6.12 23.93 -21.28
N ILE A 7 -5.16 23.74 -20.40
CA ILE A 7 -4.34 22.54 -20.36
C ILE A 7 -5.23 21.45 -19.77
N SER A 8 -5.69 20.54 -20.63
CA SER A 8 -6.36 19.32 -20.17
C SER A 8 -5.31 18.41 -19.54
N PHE A 9 -5.23 18.42 -18.22
CA PHE A 9 -4.54 17.39 -17.46
C PHE A 9 -5.30 16.08 -17.66
N VAL A 10 -4.78 15.21 -18.49
CA VAL A 10 -5.18 13.79 -18.52
C VAL A 10 -4.61 13.18 -17.25
N TRP A 11 -5.47 13.02 -16.24
CA TRP A 11 -5.18 12.22 -15.06
C TRP A 11 -5.06 10.75 -15.53
N VAL A 12 -3.85 10.32 -15.83
CA VAL A 12 -3.56 8.89 -15.85
C VAL A 12 -3.58 8.45 -14.39
N VAL A 13 -4.73 7.98 -13.94
CA VAL A 13 -4.86 7.28 -12.66
C VAL A 13 -4.10 5.97 -12.85
N CYS A 14 -2.78 5.99 -12.63
CA CYS A 14 -2.00 4.80 -12.37
C CYS A 14 -2.45 4.29 -10.99
N GLY A 15 -3.52 3.50 -10.97
CA GLY A 15 -3.96 2.78 -9.80
C GLY A 15 -2.90 1.74 -9.43
N VAL A 16 -1.87 2.16 -8.71
CA VAL A 16 -0.93 1.25 -8.07
C VAL A 16 -1.66 0.64 -6.88
N ALA A 17 -2.16 -0.56 -7.07
CA ALA A 17 -2.83 -1.30 -6.01
C ALA A 17 -1.79 -1.78 -4.99
N TRP A 18 -1.64 -1.05 -3.90
CA TRP A 18 -0.98 -1.54 -2.70
C TRP A 18 -1.95 -2.48 -1.98
N LEU A 19 -1.56 -3.72 -1.82
CA LEU A 19 -2.23 -4.61 -0.89
C LEU A 19 -1.78 -4.22 0.52
N ALA A 20 -2.48 -3.22 1.08
CA ALA A 20 -2.29 -2.85 2.47
C ALA A 20 -2.57 -4.02 3.39
N ALA A 21 -1.98 -4.00 4.57
CA ALA A 21 -2.30 -4.88 5.67
C ALA A 21 -3.72 -4.61 6.20
N ALA A 22 -4.74 -4.76 5.34
CA ALA A 22 -6.10 -4.77 5.82
C ALA A 22 -6.32 -6.09 6.56
N PRO A 23 -7.06 -6.08 7.68
CA PRO A 23 -7.35 -7.29 8.43
C PRO A 23 -7.99 -8.34 7.52
N PRO A 24 -7.68 -9.64 7.70
CA PRO A 24 -8.39 -10.67 6.99
C PRO A 24 -9.86 -10.52 7.31
N VAL A 25 -10.67 -10.31 6.27
CA VAL A 25 -12.11 -10.44 6.40
C VAL A 25 -12.36 -11.91 6.68
N ARG A 26 -12.68 -12.24 7.93
CA ARG A 26 -13.19 -13.54 8.23
C ARG A 26 -14.56 -13.64 7.56
N ALA A 27 -14.63 -14.36 6.44
CA ALA A 27 -15.90 -14.91 5.99
C ALA A 27 -16.55 -15.57 7.20
N GLN A 28 -17.80 -15.20 7.47
CA GLN A 28 -18.57 -15.59 8.63
C GLN A 28 -18.29 -17.02 9.10
N ASP A 29 -17.85 -17.10 10.25
CA ASP A 29 -17.90 -18.02 11.36
C ASP A 29 -16.54 -17.98 12.06
N LYS A 30 -16.61 -17.82 13.40
CA LYS A 30 -15.56 -18.26 14.28
C LYS A 30 -15.06 -19.59 13.69
N PRO A 31 -13.80 -19.71 13.22
CA PRO A 31 -13.35 -21.02 12.81
C PRO A 31 -13.69 -21.96 13.95
N ALA A 32 -14.35 -23.06 13.64
CA ALA A 32 -14.67 -24.12 14.61
C ALA A 32 -13.39 -24.85 15.06
N GLY A 33 -12.26 -24.14 15.06
CA GLY A 33 -10.99 -24.53 15.60
C GLY A 33 -10.87 -24.03 17.04
N GLY A 34 -10.82 -24.94 18.00
CA GLY A 34 -10.46 -24.63 19.38
C GLY A 34 -9.13 -23.87 19.46
N ALA A 35 -8.77 -23.40 20.66
CA ALA A 35 -7.47 -22.74 20.90
C ALA A 35 -6.33 -23.52 20.21
N GLY A 36 -5.61 -22.85 19.29
CA GLY A 36 -4.52 -23.45 18.51
C GLY A 36 -4.81 -23.77 17.03
N ALA A 37 -6.00 -23.48 16.51
CA ALA A 37 -6.27 -23.62 15.06
C ALA A 37 -5.55 -22.54 14.24
N TRP A 38 -5.05 -22.95 13.08
CA TRP A 38 -4.53 -22.03 12.05
C TRP A 38 -5.70 -21.42 11.27
N SER A 39 -5.52 -20.21 10.83
CA SER A 39 -6.39 -19.53 9.86
C SER A 39 -5.54 -19.02 8.72
N ASP A 40 -6.01 -19.13 7.50
CA ASP A 40 -5.36 -18.63 6.31
C ASP A 40 -6.35 -17.85 5.46
N ALA A 41 -5.90 -16.70 4.94
CA ALA A 41 -6.68 -15.87 4.04
C ALA A 41 -5.78 -15.39 2.90
N ALA A 42 -6.16 -15.72 1.68
CA ALA A 42 -5.51 -15.28 0.46
C ALA A 42 -6.38 -14.25 -0.28
N GLU A 43 -5.77 -13.14 -0.66
CA GLU A 43 -6.39 -12.07 -1.43
C GLU A 43 -5.71 -12.01 -2.80
N PHE A 44 -6.52 -11.96 -3.87
CA PHE A 44 -6.05 -11.84 -5.24
C PHE A 44 -6.73 -10.68 -5.94
N GLY A 45 -5.96 -9.83 -6.58
CA GLY A 45 -6.43 -8.75 -7.43
C GLY A 45 -5.78 -8.83 -8.80
N TYR A 46 -6.58 -8.76 -9.86
CA TYR A 46 -6.09 -8.68 -11.22
C TYR A 46 -6.90 -7.64 -11.99
N VAL A 47 -6.21 -6.70 -12.62
CA VAL A 47 -6.81 -5.69 -13.50
C VAL A 47 -6.02 -5.67 -14.79
N ALA A 48 -6.72 -5.77 -15.91
CA ALA A 48 -6.14 -5.58 -17.23
C ALA A 48 -6.99 -4.60 -18.03
N THR A 49 -6.36 -3.65 -18.67
CA THR A 49 -6.98 -2.74 -19.63
C THR A 49 -6.37 -2.99 -21.03
N ALA A 50 -7.19 -2.89 -22.04
CA ALA A 50 -6.78 -3.06 -23.42
C ALA A 50 -7.34 -1.93 -24.30
N GLY A 51 -6.81 -1.75 -25.50
CA GLY A 51 -7.19 -0.69 -26.42
C GLY A 51 -6.14 0.41 -26.50
N ASN A 52 -6.57 1.67 -26.49
CA ASN A 52 -5.65 2.82 -26.62
C ASN A 52 -4.72 3.00 -25.42
N ALA A 53 -5.18 2.62 -24.23
CA ALA A 53 -4.36 2.50 -23.02
C ALA A 53 -4.33 1.02 -22.61
N GLN A 54 -3.14 0.49 -22.43
CA GLN A 54 -2.95 -0.90 -22.00
C GLN A 54 -2.21 -0.91 -20.66
N SER A 55 -2.78 -1.58 -19.69
CA SER A 55 -2.12 -1.78 -18.39
C SER A 55 -2.49 -3.14 -17.82
N THR A 56 -1.60 -3.69 -17.02
CA THR A 56 -1.85 -4.92 -16.26
C THR A 56 -1.39 -4.70 -14.83
N THR A 57 -2.26 -5.01 -13.87
CA THR A 57 -1.93 -5.00 -12.45
C THR A 57 -2.25 -6.36 -11.85
N LEU A 58 -1.29 -6.95 -11.20
CA LEU A 58 -1.43 -8.18 -10.44
C LEU A 58 -1.11 -7.88 -8.97
N GLY A 59 -2.03 -8.24 -8.08
CA GLY A 59 -1.85 -8.13 -6.64
C GLY A 59 -2.11 -9.46 -5.94
N PHE A 60 -1.31 -9.76 -4.93
CA PHE A 60 -1.44 -10.93 -4.07
C PHE A 60 -1.13 -10.55 -2.63
N LYS A 61 -1.93 -11.06 -1.68
CA LYS A 61 -1.65 -11.00 -0.26
C LYS A 61 -2.09 -12.30 0.40
N ASN A 62 -1.27 -12.81 1.31
CA ASN A 62 -1.63 -13.90 2.19
C ASN A 62 -1.49 -13.47 3.65
N THR A 63 -2.42 -13.88 4.49
CA THR A 63 -2.42 -13.67 5.92
C THR A 63 -2.60 -15.01 6.62
N LEU A 64 -1.57 -15.49 7.28
CA LEU A 64 -1.56 -16.69 8.07
C LEU A 64 -1.59 -16.32 9.56
N GLY A 65 -2.57 -16.86 10.29
CA GLY A 65 -2.75 -16.58 11.70
C GLY A 65 -2.86 -17.85 12.53
N ARG A 66 -2.44 -17.75 13.80
CA ARG A 66 -2.72 -18.78 14.80
C ARG A 66 -3.06 -18.11 16.12
N LYS A 67 -4.11 -18.56 16.78
CA LYS A 67 -4.59 -18.00 18.03
C LYS A 67 -4.62 -19.08 19.10
N TRP A 68 -3.97 -18.83 20.22
CA TRP A 68 -4.04 -19.60 21.47
C TRP A 68 -4.92 -18.87 22.49
N GLU A 69 -5.07 -19.42 23.65
CA GLU A 69 -5.91 -18.81 24.71
C GLU A 69 -5.44 -17.39 25.10
N ARG A 70 -4.13 -17.19 25.22
CA ARG A 70 -3.53 -15.92 25.69
C ARG A 70 -2.54 -15.31 24.73
N SER A 71 -2.40 -15.83 23.54
CA SER A 71 -1.45 -15.29 22.55
C SER A 71 -1.95 -15.52 21.12
N SER A 72 -1.39 -14.77 20.18
CA SER A 72 -1.60 -14.96 18.76
C SER A 72 -0.36 -14.62 17.97
N ILE A 73 -0.21 -15.27 16.84
CA ILE A 73 0.76 -14.92 15.81
C ILE A 73 0.02 -14.60 14.51
N GLU A 74 0.50 -13.60 13.80
CA GLU A 74 0.03 -13.25 12.46
C GLU A 74 1.25 -13.04 11.57
N LEU A 75 1.25 -13.66 10.40
CA LEU A 75 2.23 -13.49 9.34
C LEU A 75 1.51 -13.00 8.09
N GLN A 76 2.04 -11.98 7.45
CA GLN A 76 1.50 -11.41 6.23
C GLN A 76 2.61 -11.31 5.19
N ALA A 77 2.31 -11.77 3.98
CA ALA A 77 3.18 -11.59 2.83
C ALA A 77 2.34 -11.16 1.63
N GLY A 78 2.89 -10.30 0.81
CA GLY A 78 2.16 -9.86 -0.37
C GLY A 78 2.99 -9.01 -1.30
N GLY A 79 2.38 -8.65 -2.42
CA GLY A 79 2.98 -7.75 -3.38
C GLY A 79 2.05 -7.35 -4.48
N VAL A 80 2.45 -6.30 -5.17
CA VAL A 80 1.79 -5.75 -6.35
C VAL A 80 2.83 -5.51 -7.43
N ARG A 81 2.46 -5.86 -8.65
CA ARG A 81 3.23 -5.52 -9.84
C ARG A 81 2.28 -4.96 -10.90
N ALA A 82 2.58 -3.76 -11.37
CA ALA A 82 1.83 -3.13 -12.44
C ALA A 82 2.74 -2.75 -13.60
N SER A 83 2.24 -2.89 -14.82
CA SER A 83 2.89 -2.42 -16.03
C SER A 83 1.92 -1.61 -16.87
N ALA A 84 2.43 -0.61 -17.57
CA ALA A 84 1.68 0.21 -18.51
C ALA A 84 2.37 0.22 -19.86
N THR A 85 1.58 0.15 -20.94
CA THR A 85 2.05 0.24 -22.31
C THR A 85 1.66 1.59 -22.89
N THR A 86 2.66 2.36 -23.31
CA THR A 86 2.47 3.60 -24.04
C THR A 86 2.54 3.31 -25.54
N THR A 87 1.51 3.72 -26.27
CA THR A 87 1.49 3.60 -27.73
C THR A 87 1.72 4.98 -28.35
N THR A 88 2.85 5.15 -29.02
CA THR A 88 3.16 6.35 -29.80
C THR A 88 2.77 6.11 -31.24
N ARG A 89 1.97 7.01 -31.80
CA ARG A 89 1.54 6.95 -33.22
C ARG A 89 2.14 8.10 -34.01
N THR A 90 2.85 7.79 -35.04
CA THR A 90 3.46 8.78 -35.94
C THR A 90 2.95 8.58 -37.35
N ALA A 91 2.40 9.64 -37.93
CA ALA A 91 2.02 9.64 -39.37
C ALA A 91 3.23 9.98 -40.23
N VAL A 92 3.53 9.13 -41.21
CA VAL A 92 4.63 9.34 -42.16
C VAL A 92 4.06 9.29 -43.59
N GLY A 93 4.23 10.36 -44.36
CA GLY A 93 3.73 10.45 -45.73
C GLY A 93 3.90 11.83 -46.33
N PRO A 94 3.59 11.98 -47.63
CA PRO A 94 3.76 13.24 -48.38
C PRO A 94 2.74 14.33 -48.01
N GLY A 95 1.70 14.01 -47.26
CA GLY A 95 0.71 15.01 -46.81
C GLY A 95 -0.52 14.39 -46.12
N PRO A 96 -1.48 15.23 -45.67
CA PRO A 96 -2.64 14.78 -44.91
C PRO A 96 -3.56 13.79 -45.62
N ALA A 97 -3.55 13.77 -46.95
CA ALA A 97 -4.36 12.86 -47.75
C ALA A 97 -3.70 11.52 -48.06
N SER A 98 -2.39 11.37 -47.72
CA SER A 98 -1.62 10.15 -48.03
C SER A 98 -0.52 9.97 -47.01
N PHE A 99 -0.80 9.19 -45.98
CA PHE A 99 0.16 8.85 -44.93
C PHE A 99 -0.03 7.41 -44.48
N VAL A 100 1.01 6.86 -43.83
CA VAL A 100 0.99 5.58 -43.12
C VAL A 100 1.19 5.89 -41.65
N VAL A 101 0.42 5.23 -40.80
CA VAL A 101 0.60 5.33 -39.34
C VAL A 101 1.58 4.27 -38.88
N ILE A 102 2.67 4.70 -38.29
CA ILE A 102 3.61 3.84 -37.58
C ILE A 102 3.24 3.85 -36.11
N GLU A 103 3.02 2.69 -35.55
CA GLU A 103 2.77 2.50 -34.11
C GLU A 103 4.00 1.91 -33.42
N GLU A 104 4.47 2.58 -32.40
CA GLU A 104 5.51 2.09 -31.49
C GLU A 104 4.90 1.85 -30.12
N LYS A 105 5.08 0.64 -29.57
CA LYS A 105 4.59 0.25 -28.26
C LYS A 105 5.76 0.03 -27.32
N ASP A 106 5.79 0.79 -26.22
CA ASP A 106 6.74 0.63 -25.14
C ASP A 106 6.00 0.20 -23.87
N THR A 107 6.41 -0.93 -23.27
CA THR A 107 5.83 -1.47 -22.04
C THR A 107 6.83 -1.33 -20.92
N ALA A 108 6.50 -0.50 -19.95
CA ALA A 108 7.31 -0.25 -18.77
C ALA A 108 6.59 -0.72 -17.49
N LEU A 109 7.40 -1.14 -16.50
CA LEU A 109 6.92 -1.37 -15.15
C LEU A 109 6.52 -0.03 -14.55
N SER A 110 5.28 0.08 -14.04
CA SER A 110 4.72 1.31 -13.47
C SER A 110 4.59 1.26 -11.96
N ALA A 111 4.57 0.06 -11.36
CA ALA A 111 4.59 -0.13 -9.92
C ALA A 111 5.15 -1.50 -9.53
N GLU A 112 5.89 -1.53 -8.43
CA GLU A 112 6.41 -2.74 -7.82
C GLU A 112 6.52 -2.55 -6.30
N ASN A 113 5.76 -3.37 -5.55
CA ASN A 113 5.82 -3.38 -4.11
C ASN A 113 5.71 -4.80 -3.58
N TYR A 114 6.55 -5.13 -2.60
CA TYR A 114 6.53 -6.40 -1.88
C TYR A 114 6.67 -6.15 -0.39
N PHE A 115 6.04 -6.98 0.42
CA PHE A 115 6.17 -6.91 1.87
C PHE A 115 6.07 -8.28 2.54
N LEU A 116 6.70 -8.38 3.71
CA LEU A 116 6.62 -9.49 4.63
C LEU A 116 6.54 -8.92 6.05
N ASN A 117 5.50 -9.25 6.81
CA ASN A 117 5.31 -8.79 8.17
C ASN A 117 5.00 -9.95 9.10
N GLY A 118 5.48 -9.87 10.33
CA GLY A 118 5.18 -10.82 11.39
C GLY A 118 4.87 -10.09 12.69
N ARG A 119 3.85 -10.56 13.41
CA ARG A 119 3.44 -10.00 14.70
C ARG A 119 3.06 -11.11 15.67
N TYR A 120 3.49 -10.97 16.91
CA TYR A 120 3.09 -11.80 18.04
C TYR A 120 2.45 -10.92 19.10
N ASP A 121 1.25 -11.30 19.56
CA ASP A 121 0.52 -10.64 20.65
C ASP A 121 0.38 -11.59 21.83
N ARG A 122 0.47 -11.08 23.08
CA ARG A 122 0.21 -11.85 24.29
C ARG A 122 -0.60 -11.03 25.30
N THR A 123 -1.73 -11.57 25.72
CA THR A 123 -2.60 -10.98 26.72
C THR A 123 -1.91 -10.94 28.08
N ILE A 124 -1.88 -9.75 28.70
CA ILE A 124 -1.40 -9.51 30.08
C ILE A 124 -2.59 -9.65 31.03
N SER A 125 -3.69 -8.96 30.74
CA SER A 125 -4.93 -8.95 31.51
C SER A 125 -6.13 -8.86 30.57
N GLY A 126 -7.37 -8.87 31.06
CA GLY A 126 -8.58 -8.98 30.24
C GLY A 126 -8.64 -8.08 28.99
N HIS A 127 -8.07 -6.88 29.05
CA HIS A 127 -8.09 -5.92 27.92
C HIS A 127 -6.69 -5.49 27.46
N ALA A 128 -5.65 -5.74 28.26
CA ALA A 128 -4.28 -5.32 27.94
C ALA A 128 -3.45 -6.48 27.38
N PHE A 129 -2.60 -6.19 26.42
CA PHE A 129 -1.65 -7.13 25.85
C PHE A 129 -0.32 -6.43 25.54
N TRP A 130 0.76 -7.19 25.46
CA TRP A 130 1.99 -6.75 24.85
C TRP A 130 2.15 -7.39 23.46
N PHE A 131 2.91 -6.76 22.61
CA PHE A 131 3.20 -7.30 21.31
C PHE A 131 4.64 -7.01 20.88
N GLY A 132 5.12 -7.81 19.95
CA GLY A 132 6.34 -7.60 19.22
C GLY A 132 6.19 -8.06 17.79
N GLY A 133 6.85 -7.39 16.89
CA GLY A 133 6.77 -7.74 15.48
C GLY A 133 7.85 -7.06 14.67
N GLY A 134 7.90 -7.43 13.40
CA GLY A 134 8.81 -6.85 12.45
C GLY A 134 8.35 -7.08 11.03
N GLY A 135 8.96 -6.37 10.11
CA GLY A 135 8.60 -6.41 8.71
C GLY A 135 9.73 -6.01 7.77
N TRP A 136 9.53 -6.37 6.55
CA TRP A 136 10.30 -5.93 5.40
C TRP A 136 9.37 -5.43 4.31
N THR A 137 9.72 -4.30 3.71
CA THR A 137 8.99 -3.70 2.59
C THR A 137 9.97 -3.24 1.53
N ARG A 138 9.59 -3.43 0.28
CA ARG A 138 10.27 -2.91 -0.89
C ARG A 138 9.27 -2.20 -1.79
N ASN A 139 9.50 -0.92 -2.06
CA ASN A 139 8.66 -0.11 -2.91
C ASN A 139 9.49 0.92 -3.69
N ARG A 140 10.06 0.47 -4.78
CA ARG A 140 10.97 1.27 -5.59
C ARG A 140 10.33 2.52 -6.22
N PHE A 141 9.01 2.50 -6.41
CA PHE A 141 8.27 3.64 -6.98
C PHE A 141 7.96 4.74 -5.96
N ALA A 142 7.87 4.36 -4.66
CA ALA A 142 7.87 5.31 -3.55
C ALA A 142 9.30 5.65 -3.06
N GLY A 143 10.33 5.27 -3.82
CA GLY A 143 11.73 5.56 -3.48
C GLY A 143 12.37 4.60 -2.49
N VAL A 144 11.67 3.60 -1.97
CA VAL A 144 12.16 2.64 -0.96
C VAL A 144 12.73 1.39 -1.64
N GLN A 145 14.04 1.19 -1.56
CA GLN A 145 14.70 -0.01 -2.06
C GLN A 145 14.50 -1.19 -1.10
N ASN A 146 14.73 -0.98 0.20
CA ASN A 146 14.38 -1.92 1.27
C ASN A 146 14.12 -1.14 2.57
N ARG A 147 13.06 -1.51 3.28
CA ARG A 147 12.79 -1.01 4.62
C ARG A 147 12.59 -2.20 5.54
N TYR A 148 13.35 -2.22 6.62
CA TYR A 148 13.24 -3.20 7.70
C TYR A 148 12.74 -2.49 8.94
N GLU A 149 11.71 -3.05 9.57
CA GLU A 149 11.11 -2.47 10.76
C GLU A 149 11.02 -3.53 11.85
N ALA A 150 11.26 -3.12 13.09
CA ALA A 150 10.95 -3.90 14.28
C ALA A 150 10.20 -2.99 15.26
N ALA A 151 9.16 -3.49 15.90
CA ALA A 151 8.38 -2.74 16.87
C ALA A 151 7.96 -3.62 18.03
N GLY A 152 7.93 -3.04 19.23
CA GLY A 152 7.46 -3.71 20.44
C GLY A 152 6.75 -2.74 21.37
N GLY A 153 5.66 -3.18 21.96
CA GLY A 153 4.84 -2.29 22.75
C GLY A 153 3.69 -2.96 23.48
N ILE A 154 2.75 -2.14 23.87
CA ILE A 154 1.53 -2.53 24.60
C ILE A 154 0.31 -2.07 23.85
N GLY A 155 -0.80 -2.74 24.03
CA GLY A 155 -2.06 -2.34 23.46
C GLY A 155 -3.23 -2.64 24.38
N THR A 156 -4.36 -2.05 24.01
CA THR A 156 -5.63 -2.18 24.72
C THR A 156 -6.73 -2.57 23.76
N VAL A 157 -7.48 -3.61 24.12
CA VAL A 157 -8.72 -3.99 23.44
C VAL A 157 -9.87 -3.27 24.15
N TRP A 158 -10.41 -2.24 23.51
CA TRP A 158 -11.51 -1.45 24.05
C TRP A 158 -12.87 -2.14 23.86
N ARG A 159 -12.99 -2.86 22.75
CA ARG A 159 -14.21 -3.60 22.45
C ARG A 159 -13.88 -4.87 21.66
N ASP A 160 -14.43 -5.98 22.10
CA ASP A 160 -14.36 -7.27 21.40
C ASP A 160 -15.70 -7.98 21.54
N THR A 161 -16.59 -7.71 20.58
CA THR A 161 -17.92 -8.33 20.48
C THR A 161 -18.03 -9.02 19.11
N ASP A 162 -19.07 -9.80 18.92
CA ASP A 162 -19.32 -10.46 17.62
C ASP A 162 -19.51 -9.46 16.46
N ARG A 163 -19.93 -8.22 16.77
CA ARG A 163 -20.19 -7.18 15.76
C ARG A 163 -19.10 -6.11 15.70
N THR A 164 -18.44 -5.81 16.79
CA THR A 164 -17.51 -4.67 16.85
C THR A 164 -16.24 -5.05 17.57
N ARG A 165 -15.10 -4.75 16.93
CA ARG A 165 -13.77 -4.85 17.51
C ARG A 165 -13.08 -3.51 17.42
N PHE A 166 -12.48 -3.08 18.51
CA PHE A 166 -11.68 -1.87 18.55
C PHE A 166 -10.49 -2.06 19.48
N ARG A 167 -9.31 -1.81 18.96
CA ARG A 167 -8.06 -1.83 19.74
C ARG A 167 -7.16 -0.68 19.35
N THR A 168 -6.30 -0.28 20.30
CA THR A 168 -5.21 0.66 20.09
C THR A 168 -3.91 0.06 20.56
N ASP A 169 -2.81 0.41 19.91
CA ASP A 169 -1.45 -0.06 20.18
C ASP A 169 -0.51 1.14 20.30
N TYR A 170 0.47 1.04 21.19
CA TYR A 170 1.56 2.00 21.40
C TYR A 170 2.88 1.23 21.45
N ALA A 171 3.85 1.62 20.64
CA ALA A 171 5.12 0.92 20.53
C ALA A 171 6.31 1.86 20.39
N LEU A 172 7.47 1.36 20.76
CA LEU A 172 8.73 1.84 20.23
C LEU A 172 9.08 1.01 18.99
N SER A 173 9.59 1.67 17.97
CA SER A 173 10.00 1.06 16.72
C SER A 173 11.46 1.37 16.41
N TYR A 174 12.06 0.53 15.61
CA TYR A 174 13.34 0.76 14.96
C TYR A 174 13.19 0.48 13.48
N THR A 175 13.55 1.45 12.67
CA THR A 175 13.48 1.37 11.22
C THR A 175 14.86 1.51 10.62
N ARG A 176 15.18 0.65 9.66
CA ARG A 176 16.31 0.80 8.75
C ARG A 176 15.78 0.80 7.33
N GLU A 177 16.16 1.84 6.59
CA GLU A 177 15.68 2.10 5.25
C GLU A 177 16.84 2.36 4.29
N ASP A 178 16.82 1.64 3.18
CA ASP A 178 17.71 1.88 2.05
C ASP A 178 16.85 2.50 0.93
N ASP A 179 17.08 3.75 0.60
CA ASP A 179 16.38 4.43 -0.50
C ASP A 179 16.96 4.05 -1.86
N VAL A 180 16.14 4.15 -2.92
CA VAL A 180 16.59 4.01 -4.31
C VAL A 180 17.60 5.10 -4.66
N ILE A 181 17.39 6.31 -4.10
CA ILE A 181 18.30 7.44 -4.24
C ILE A 181 18.54 7.97 -2.83
N GLN A 182 19.75 7.78 -2.33
CA GLN A 182 20.13 8.30 -1.03
C GLN A 182 20.45 9.80 -1.12
N ALA A 183 19.67 10.60 -0.40
CA ALA A 183 19.95 12.01 -0.26
C ALA A 183 21.13 12.25 0.70
N PRO A 184 22.05 13.20 0.39
CA PRO A 184 23.16 13.50 1.28
C PRO A 184 22.69 13.96 2.67
N GLY A 185 23.21 13.33 3.73
CA GLY A 185 22.92 13.71 5.11
C GLY A 185 21.69 13.09 5.75
N VAL A 186 20.93 12.30 5.01
CA VAL A 186 19.80 11.52 5.56
C VAL A 186 20.32 10.23 6.21
N LYS A 187 19.90 9.97 7.45
CA LYS A 187 20.22 8.73 8.16
C LYS A 187 19.39 7.57 7.59
N ASP A 188 20.00 6.42 7.45
CA ASP A 188 19.38 5.18 6.99
C ASP A 188 18.62 4.41 8.10
N SER A 189 18.74 4.85 9.36
CA SER A 189 18.15 4.17 10.48
C SER A 189 17.80 5.11 11.62
N PHE A 190 16.68 4.85 12.29
CA PHE A 190 16.18 5.65 13.40
C PHE A 190 15.31 4.84 14.37
N ALA A 191 15.24 5.32 15.62
CA ALA A 191 14.24 4.89 16.58
C ALA A 191 12.96 5.72 16.39
N GLY A 192 11.80 5.10 16.56
CA GLY A 192 10.51 5.75 16.36
C GLY A 192 9.52 5.46 17.48
N PHE A 193 8.47 6.26 17.53
CA PHE A 193 7.26 6.00 18.27
C PHE A 193 6.14 5.66 17.32
N ARG A 194 5.45 4.53 17.57
CA ARG A 194 4.32 4.07 16.75
C ARG A 194 3.03 4.09 17.55
N PHE A 195 2.04 4.72 16.98
CA PHE A 195 0.66 4.62 17.42
C PHE A 195 -0.16 3.93 16.34
N SER A 196 -1.03 3.00 16.73
CA SER A 196 -1.98 2.42 15.79
C SER A 196 -3.33 2.14 16.41
N TRP A 197 -4.36 2.15 15.58
CA TRP A 197 -5.65 1.60 15.94
C TRP A 197 -6.15 0.65 14.85
N LYS A 198 -7.04 -0.24 15.26
CA LYS A 198 -7.78 -1.13 14.39
C LYS A 198 -9.23 -1.21 14.83
N TYR A 199 -10.11 -0.83 13.93
CA TYR A 199 -11.54 -0.88 14.13
C TYR A 199 -12.20 -1.76 13.07
N GLU A 200 -13.08 -2.67 13.51
CA GLU A 200 -13.89 -3.51 12.64
C GLU A 200 -15.34 -3.44 13.11
N HIS A 201 -16.27 -3.34 12.16
CA HIS A 201 -17.70 -3.38 12.45
C HIS A 201 -18.45 -4.20 11.40
N LYS A 202 -19.30 -5.13 11.85
CA LYS A 202 -20.17 -5.95 11.01
C LYS A 202 -21.53 -5.29 10.89
N PHE A 203 -21.91 -4.96 9.67
CA PHE A 203 -23.24 -4.53 9.31
C PHE A 203 -24.06 -5.75 8.82
N GLY A 204 -25.04 -6.15 9.62
CA GLY A 204 -25.78 -7.40 9.35
C GLY A 204 -24.86 -8.61 9.41
N ASP A 205 -25.15 -9.60 8.54
CA ASP A 205 -24.47 -10.89 8.55
C ASP A 205 -23.37 -11.02 7.48
N THR A 206 -23.36 -10.15 6.48
CA THR A 206 -22.50 -10.31 5.30
C THR A 206 -21.47 -9.21 5.12
N THR A 207 -21.71 -8.02 5.66
CA THR A 207 -20.88 -6.85 5.39
C THR A 207 -20.00 -6.51 6.58
N THR A 208 -18.70 -6.33 6.34
CA THR A 208 -17.72 -5.88 7.37
C THR A 208 -17.04 -4.61 6.89
N PHE A 209 -17.08 -3.59 7.73
CA PHE A 209 -16.27 -2.38 7.60
C PHE A 209 -15.01 -2.53 8.44
N GLY A 210 -13.87 -2.15 7.88
CA GLY A 210 -12.59 -2.09 8.55
C GLY A 210 -11.96 -0.72 8.41
N ASN A 211 -11.40 -0.20 9.50
CA ASN A 211 -10.59 1.01 9.51
C ASN A 211 -9.34 0.74 10.34
N GLU A 212 -8.18 1.01 9.74
CA GLU A 212 -6.88 0.81 10.38
C GLU A 212 -6.01 2.04 10.16
N LEU A 213 -5.42 2.57 11.21
CA LEU A 213 -4.44 3.65 11.16
C LEU A 213 -3.15 3.18 11.82
N VAL A 214 -2.04 3.50 11.19
CA VAL A 214 -0.70 3.43 11.77
C VAL A 214 -0.05 4.80 11.59
N VAL A 215 0.50 5.36 12.66
CA VAL A 215 1.28 6.60 12.65
C VAL A 215 2.63 6.29 13.26
N ASP A 216 3.68 6.64 12.55
CA ASP A 216 5.08 6.51 12.99
C ASP A 216 5.72 7.88 13.04
N GLU A 217 6.33 8.21 14.16
CA GLU A 217 7.12 9.42 14.37
C GLU A 217 8.58 9.03 14.55
N ASN A 218 9.47 9.64 13.78
CA ASN A 218 10.90 9.47 13.92
C ASN A 218 11.38 10.28 15.12
N LEU A 219 11.94 9.62 16.15
CA LEU A 219 12.42 10.30 17.36
C LEU A 219 13.75 11.03 17.16
N ASP A 220 14.49 10.72 16.10
CA ASP A 220 15.71 11.45 15.73
C ASP A 220 15.40 12.76 14.96
N ASP A 221 14.25 12.78 14.25
CA ASP A 221 13.74 13.95 13.53
C ASP A 221 12.20 13.94 13.60
N THR A 222 11.62 14.64 14.56
CA THR A 222 10.18 14.69 14.80
C THR A 222 9.38 15.36 13.67
N SER A 223 10.05 15.96 12.67
CA SER A 223 9.39 16.40 11.45
C SER A 223 9.13 15.25 10.46
N ASP A 224 9.82 14.11 10.59
CA ASP A 224 9.57 12.90 9.80
C ASP A 224 8.40 12.09 10.41
N LEU A 225 7.19 12.48 10.05
CA LEU A 225 5.94 11.84 10.45
C LEU A 225 5.39 11.04 9.28
N ARG A 226 5.07 9.77 9.51
CA ARG A 226 4.50 8.87 8.53
C ARG A 226 3.14 8.35 8.97
N GLY A 227 2.21 8.25 8.05
CA GLY A 227 0.85 7.78 8.30
C GLY A 227 0.37 6.78 7.27
N ASN A 228 -0.34 5.75 7.71
CA ASN A 228 -0.98 4.77 6.85
C ASN A 228 -2.40 4.55 7.33
N LEU A 229 -3.38 5.04 6.58
CA LEU A 229 -4.81 4.89 6.88
C LEU A 229 -5.46 3.98 5.84
N VAL A 230 -6.07 2.91 6.30
CA VAL A 230 -6.80 1.97 5.45
C VAL A 230 -8.26 1.93 5.86
N ASN A 231 -9.15 2.21 4.90
CA ASN A 231 -10.58 1.99 5.01
C ASN A 231 -10.98 0.84 4.09
N SER A 232 -11.78 -0.10 4.56
CA SER A 232 -12.20 -1.24 3.75
C SER A 232 -13.64 -1.62 4.01
N VAL A 233 -14.30 -2.12 2.97
CA VAL A 233 -15.60 -2.77 3.05
C VAL A 233 -15.48 -4.12 2.38
N ALA A 234 -15.92 -5.15 3.08
CA ALA A 234 -15.97 -6.49 2.53
C ALA A 234 -17.36 -7.08 2.65
N VAL A 235 -17.79 -7.77 1.58
CA VAL A 235 -19.07 -8.43 1.50
C VAL A 235 -18.86 -9.93 1.30
N SER A 236 -19.27 -10.72 2.27
CA SER A 236 -19.21 -12.19 2.19
C SER A 236 -20.19 -12.70 1.16
N MET A 237 -19.69 -13.42 0.17
CA MET A 237 -20.48 -14.09 -0.88
C MET A 237 -20.80 -15.53 -0.46
N SER A 238 -19.94 -16.15 0.33
CA SER A 238 -20.10 -17.47 0.91
C SER A 238 -19.28 -17.59 2.20
N ARG A 239 -19.27 -18.77 2.84
CA ARG A 239 -18.44 -19.01 4.04
C ARG A 239 -16.94 -18.83 3.81
N ARG A 240 -16.47 -18.97 2.57
CA ARG A 240 -15.05 -18.93 2.22
C ARG A 240 -14.68 -17.83 1.25
N LEU A 241 -15.65 -17.13 0.69
CA LEU A 241 -15.44 -16.16 -0.39
C LEU A 241 -16.04 -14.82 -0.02
N ALA A 242 -15.27 -13.74 -0.16
CA ALA A 242 -15.72 -12.37 0.01
C ALA A 242 -15.16 -11.46 -1.08
N LEU A 243 -15.94 -10.46 -1.46
CA LEU A 243 -15.47 -9.33 -2.25
C LEU A 243 -15.07 -8.20 -1.30
N LYS A 244 -13.88 -7.62 -1.47
CA LYS A 244 -13.37 -6.55 -0.64
C LYS A 244 -12.94 -5.37 -1.49
N VAL A 245 -13.33 -4.19 -1.03
CA VAL A 245 -12.87 -2.91 -1.56
C VAL A 245 -12.14 -2.16 -0.45
N SER A 246 -11.00 -1.59 -0.75
CA SER A 246 -10.25 -0.78 0.21
C SER A 246 -9.68 0.49 -0.42
N LEU A 247 -9.61 1.54 0.39
CA LEU A 247 -8.92 2.80 0.13
C LEU A 247 -7.83 2.96 1.17
N GLN A 248 -6.60 3.07 0.72
CA GLN A 248 -5.44 3.34 1.55
C GLN A 248 -4.89 4.72 1.24
N SER A 249 -4.54 5.45 2.27
CA SER A 249 -3.83 6.73 2.19
C SER A 249 -2.50 6.59 2.93
N LEU A 250 -1.42 6.82 2.22
CA LEU A 250 -0.05 6.81 2.74
C LEU A 250 0.44 8.24 2.79
N TYR A 251 0.77 8.69 3.97
CA TYR A 251 1.34 10.02 4.20
C TYR A 251 2.80 9.86 4.64
N ASP A 252 3.70 10.60 4.02
CA ASP A 252 5.10 10.71 4.39
C ASP A 252 5.49 12.20 4.33
N HIS A 253 5.89 12.77 5.47
CA HIS A 253 6.24 14.19 5.52
C HIS A 253 7.60 14.46 4.87
N GLN A 254 8.47 13.47 4.85
CA GLN A 254 9.80 13.53 4.22
C GLN A 254 9.97 12.41 3.18
N PRO A 255 9.18 12.44 2.08
CA PRO A 255 9.24 11.39 1.08
C PRO A 255 10.61 11.37 0.38
N ALA A 256 10.95 10.20 -0.15
CA ALA A 256 12.20 9.97 -0.87
C ALA A 256 12.36 10.88 -2.09
N PHE A 257 13.58 10.96 -2.60
CA PHE A 257 13.92 11.75 -3.77
C PHE A 257 13.92 10.93 -5.06
N LYS A 258 13.68 11.62 -6.16
CA LYS A 258 13.81 11.09 -7.51
C LYS A 258 14.67 12.03 -8.35
N GLU A 259 15.50 11.47 -9.22
CA GLU A 259 16.24 12.25 -10.19
C GLU A 259 15.36 12.69 -11.35
N ILE A 260 15.36 13.98 -11.65
CA ILE A 260 14.68 14.53 -12.82
C ILE A 260 15.66 15.29 -13.71
N PRO A 261 15.45 15.29 -15.04
CA PRO A 261 16.32 16.02 -15.96
C PRO A 261 16.19 17.52 -15.77
N LEU A 262 17.32 18.20 -15.62
CA LEU A 262 17.40 19.66 -15.68
C LEU A 262 17.51 20.11 -17.14
N LEU A 263 16.55 20.91 -17.61
CA LEU A 263 16.53 21.46 -18.95
C LEU A 263 16.85 22.95 -18.92
N ASN A 264 17.55 23.46 -19.94
CA ASN A 264 17.86 24.89 -20.08
C ASN A 264 16.69 25.75 -20.51
N ALA A 265 15.60 25.12 -21.01
CA ALA A 265 14.34 25.76 -21.41
C ALA A 265 13.17 24.81 -21.25
N PRO A 266 11.92 25.31 -21.17
CA PRO A 266 10.75 24.45 -21.13
C PRO A 266 10.62 23.56 -22.38
N PRO A 267 10.06 22.33 -22.25
CA PRO A 267 9.72 21.52 -23.44
C PRO A 267 8.74 22.26 -24.37
N PRO A 268 8.83 22.01 -25.71
CA PRO A 268 9.62 20.98 -26.40
C PRO A 268 11.04 21.38 -26.81
N GLY A 269 11.50 22.59 -26.53
CA GLY A 269 12.78 23.11 -27.01
C GLY A 269 13.97 22.98 -26.04
N GLY A 270 13.74 22.46 -24.84
CA GLY A 270 14.77 22.36 -23.81
C GLY A 270 15.79 21.26 -24.06
N VAL A 271 17.08 21.58 -23.88
CA VAL A 271 18.19 20.61 -23.92
C VAL A 271 18.54 20.23 -22.49
N LYS A 272 18.76 18.93 -22.24
CA LYS A 272 19.20 18.43 -20.93
C LYS A 272 20.60 18.94 -20.61
N THR A 273 20.72 19.70 -19.51
CA THR A 273 21.98 20.26 -19.03
C THR A 273 22.53 19.55 -17.77
N GLY A 274 21.67 18.73 -17.14
CA GLY A 274 22.05 18.03 -15.90
C GLY A 274 20.91 17.20 -15.36
N THR A 275 21.02 16.84 -14.08
CA THR A 275 20.02 16.13 -13.28
C THR A 275 19.92 16.83 -11.92
N VAL A 276 18.71 16.96 -11.39
CA VAL A 276 18.44 17.48 -10.04
C VAL A 276 17.60 16.49 -9.26
N LEU A 277 17.71 16.53 -7.93
CA LEU A 277 16.85 15.77 -7.04
C LEU A 277 15.55 16.54 -6.81
N ASP A 278 14.42 15.87 -6.98
CA ASP A 278 13.10 16.38 -6.72
C ASP A 278 12.42 15.43 -5.71
N GLN A 279 11.75 16.00 -4.71
CA GLN A 279 11.10 15.22 -3.67
C GLN A 279 9.79 14.65 -4.20
N LEU A 280 9.50 13.40 -3.87
CA LEU A 280 8.22 12.75 -4.24
C LEU A 280 7.04 13.39 -3.49
N ASP A 281 5.83 13.07 -3.92
CA ASP A 281 4.62 13.57 -3.26
C ASP A 281 4.49 13.03 -1.83
N THR A 282 3.96 13.85 -0.93
CA THR A 282 3.77 13.51 0.49
C THR A 282 2.57 12.60 0.75
N LEU A 283 1.68 12.45 -0.21
CA LEU A 283 0.44 11.66 -0.07
C LEU A 283 0.23 10.75 -1.29
N ASP A 284 0.24 9.46 -1.02
CA ASP A 284 -0.16 8.43 -1.98
C ASP A 284 -1.53 7.86 -1.62
N THR A 285 -2.38 7.65 -2.62
CA THR A 285 -3.70 7.06 -2.42
C THR A 285 -3.87 5.83 -3.31
N ILE A 286 -4.34 4.73 -2.69
CA ILE A 286 -4.46 3.45 -3.35
C ILE A 286 -5.87 2.89 -3.17
N PHE A 287 -6.52 2.63 -4.29
CA PHE A 287 -7.80 1.94 -4.33
C PHE A 287 -7.58 0.49 -4.76
N THR A 288 -8.17 -0.45 -4.03
CA THR A 288 -8.06 -1.88 -4.33
C THR A 288 -9.43 -2.54 -4.30
N ALA A 289 -9.71 -3.37 -5.30
CA ALA A 289 -10.80 -4.33 -5.30
C ALA A 289 -10.22 -5.75 -5.39
N SER A 290 -10.57 -6.62 -4.46
CA SER A 290 -9.98 -7.96 -4.35
C SER A 290 -11.01 -9.02 -4.02
N LEU A 291 -10.74 -10.25 -4.47
CA LEU A 291 -11.42 -11.44 -4.04
C LEU A 291 -10.63 -12.06 -2.89
N VAL A 292 -11.32 -12.33 -1.78
CA VAL A 292 -10.74 -12.93 -0.57
C VAL A 292 -11.22 -14.36 -0.43
N VAL A 293 -10.28 -15.28 -0.29
CA VAL A 293 -10.55 -16.71 -0.03
C VAL A 293 -10.00 -17.06 1.35
N SER A 294 -10.85 -17.60 2.22
CA SER A 294 -10.49 -17.99 3.60
C SER A 294 -10.58 -19.50 3.80
N PHE A 295 -9.60 -20.06 4.53
CA PHE A 295 -9.43 -21.47 4.83
C PHE A 295 -9.38 -21.75 6.33
#